data_ee188f4d41d19c8fbc30dc4e2fa621fe
#
_entry.id   ee188f4d41d19c8fbc30dc4e2fa621fe
#
_cell.length_a   1.000
_cell.length_b   1.000
_cell.length_c   1.000
_cell.angle_alpha   90.00
_cell.angle_beta   90.00
_cell.angle_gamma   90.00
#
_symmetry.space_group_name_H-M   'P 1'
#
loop_
_entity.id
_entity.type
_entity.pdbx_description
1 polymer ?
#
loop_
_entity_poly.entity_id
_entity_poly.type
_entity_poly.pdbx_seq_one_letter_code
_entity_poly.pdbx_strand_id
1 'polypeptide(L)'
;MNKAILMGRMTADAELKRTPGNQKNPDGNSVCSFTLAVNRRGKDAGADFIDCVAWGKTAEFICKYFSKGQMMNVAGRIQTRTWEDKEGHKRKSTEVVIEEVYFCESKSQNSQKASNPEIGDPMAALGFAALPDDDGGLPF
;
A
#
# COMPACT_ATOMS: atom_id res chain seq x y z
N MET A 1 -1.36 -17.52 -15.83
CA MET A 1 -1.59 -16.15 -15.32
C MET A 1 -1.19 -16.08 -13.88
N ASN A 2 -0.41 -15.08 -13.48
CA ASN A 2 0.02 -14.88 -12.10
C ASN A 2 -0.21 -13.40 -11.74
N LYS A 3 -1.28 -13.13 -11.02
CA LYS A 3 -1.66 -11.76 -10.68
C LYS A 3 -2.23 -11.73 -9.27
N ALA A 4 -1.75 -10.79 -8.48
CA ALA A 4 -2.26 -10.53 -7.14
C ALA A 4 -2.68 -9.07 -7.06
N ILE A 5 -3.87 -8.81 -6.54
CA ILE A 5 -4.38 -7.46 -6.32
C ILE A 5 -4.77 -7.37 -4.86
N LEU A 6 -4.16 -6.44 -4.13
CA LEU A 6 -4.31 -6.34 -2.70
C LEU A 6 -4.60 -4.91 -2.29
N MET A 7 -5.47 -4.75 -1.32
CA MET A 7 -5.70 -3.48 -0.66
C MET A 7 -5.49 -3.68 0.83
N GLY A 8 -4.55 -2.94 1.40
CA GLY A 8 -4.22 -3.10 2.80
C GLY A 8 -3.43 -1.93 3.34
N ARG A 9 -3.12 -1.99 4.63
CA ARG A 9 -2.34 -0.95 5.31
C ARG A 9 -0.90 -1.39 5.51
N MET A 10 0.01 -0.46 5.35
CA MET A 10 1.41 -0.74 5.66
C MET A 10 1.59 -0.93 7.17
N THR A 11 2.24 -2.00 7.55
CA THR A 11 2.48 -2.30 8.96
C THR A 11 3.69 -1.55 9.51
N ALA A 12 4.58 -1.11 8.62
CA ALA A 12 5.77 -0.34 8.96
C ALA A 12 6.21 0.45 7.74
N ASP A 13 7.08 1.43 7.94
CA ASP A 13 7.64 2.18 6.82
C ASP A 13 8.49 1.27 5.95
N ALA A 14 8.38 1.44 4.64
CA ALA A 14 9.18 0.68 3.70
C ALA A 14 10.64 1.14 3.73
N GLU A 15 11.55 0.19 3.75
CA GLU A 15 12.98 0.47 3.72
C GLU A 15 13.48 0.42 2.29
N LEU A 16 14.04 1.52 1.83
CA LEU A 16 14.64 1.58 0.51
C LEU A 16 16.08 1.12 0.59
N LYS A 17 16.42 0.10 -0.18
CA LYS A 17 17.78 -0.40 -0.31
C LYS A 17 18.20 -0.34 -1.76
N ARG A 18 19.50 -0.23 -1.99
CA ARG A 18 20.05 -0.30 -3.33
C ARG A 18 20.87 -1.57 -3.46
N THR A 19 20.60 -2.31 -4.53
CA THR A 19 21.42 -3.48 -4.85
C THR A 19 22.71 -3.03 -5.53
N PRO A 20 23.81 -3.82 -5.41
CA PRO A 20 25.03 -3.49 -6.11
C PRO A 20 24.82 -3.44 -7.61
N GLY A 21 25.53 -2.54 -8.26
CA GLY A 21 25.49 -2.46 -9.71
C GLY A 21 26.06 -3.70 -10.38
N ASN A 22 25.57 -3.96 -11.58
CA ASN A 22 26.08 -5.03 -12.42
C ASN A 22 26.30 -4.49 -13.83
N GLN A 23 26.76 -5.35 -14.75
CA GLN A 23 27.02 -4.92 -16.12
C GLN A 23 25.82 -4.31 -16.84
N LYS A 24 24.61 -4.73 -16.47
CA LYS A 24 23.37 -4.19 -17.07
C LYS A 24 22.89 -2.93 -16.39
N ASN A 25 23.21 -2.77 -15.12
CA ASN A 25 22.82 -1.62 -14.31
C ASN A 25 23.95 -1.22 -13.40
N PRO A 26 24.87 -0.36 -13.88
CA PRO A 26 26.02 0.03 -13.07
C PRO A 26 25.66 0.70 -11.75
N ASP A 27 24.53 1.40 -11.73
CA ASP A 27 24.08 2.12 -10.54
C ASP A 27 23.29 1.23 -9.56
N GLY A 28 23.04 -0.01 -9.92
CA GLY A 28 22.22 -0.91 -9.13
C GLY A 28 20.72 -0.60 -9.27
N ASN A 29 19.92 -1.38 -8.57
CA ASN A 29 18.47 -1.19 -8.54
C ASN A 29 18.00 -0.83 -7.15
N SER A 30 17.02 0.04 -7.09
CA SER A 30 16.31 0.30 -5.84
C SER A 30 15.37 -0.85 -5.54
N VAL A 31 15.29 -1.26 -4.29
CA VAL A 31 14.36 -2.29 -3.84
C VAL A 31 13.83 -1.89 -2.48
N CYS A 32 12.55 -2.11 -2.25
CA CYS A 32 12.00 -1.95 -0.92
C CYS A 32 11.12 -3.16 -0.56
N SER A 33 11.11 -3.46 0.72
CA SER A 33 10.29 -4.52 1.27
C SER A 33 9.36 -3.93 2.32
N PHE A 34 8.14 -4.40 2.34
CA PHE A 34 7.16 -3.97 3.32
C PHE A 34 6.10 -5.06 3.48
N THR A 35 5.31 -4.96 4.54
CA THR A 35 4.24 -5.92 4.79
C THR A 35 2.91 -5.18 4.79
N LEU A 36 1.94 -5.73 4.08
CA LEU A 36 0.59 -5.22 4.05
C LEU A 36 -0.31 -6.03 4.95
N ALA A 37 -1.09 -5.35 5.78
CA ALA A 37 -2.15 -5.97 6.54
C ALA A 37 -3.43 -5.88 5.72
N VAL A 38 -3.88 -7.00 5.22
CA VAL A 38 -5.07 -7.11 4.38
C VAL A 38 -6.18 -7.74 5.20
N ASN A 39 -7.26 -7.03 5.37
CA ASN A 39 -8.37 -7.51 6.18
C ASN A 39 -9.03 -8.72 5.53
N ARG A 40 -9.30 -9.72 6.33
CA ARG A 40 -10.10 -10.87 5.90
C ARG A 40 -11.57 -10.50 5.85
N ARG A 41 -12.30 -11.19 5.02
CA ARG A 41 -13.74 -11.06 4.99
C ARG A 41 -14.36 -11.70 6.24
N GLY A 42 -15.35 -11.04 6.78
CA GLY A 42 -16.08 -11.57 7.93
C GLY A 42 -15.85 -10.75 9.18
N LYS A 43 -16.78 -10.90 10.10
CA LYS A 43 -16.72 -10.23 11.38
C LYS A 43 -15.68 -10.93 12.23
N ASP A 44 -14.77 -10.16 12.79
CA ASP A 44 -13.71 -10.66 13.66
C ASP A 44 -12.73 -11.63 13.00
N ALA A 45 -12.62 -11.57 11.70
CA ALA A 45 -11.76 -12.50 10.96
C ALA A 45 -10.27 -12.14 10.99
N GLY A 46 -9.94 -10.93 11.42
CA GLY A 46 -8.54 -10.49 11.49
C GLY A 46 -7.98 -10.07 10.15
N ALA A 47 -6.67 -10.07 10.06
CA ALA A 47 -5.96 -9.63 8.87
C ALA A 47 -4.88 -10.63 8.48
N ASP A 48 -4.60 -10.69 7.20
CA ASP A 48 -3.45 -11.42 6.67
C ASP A 48 -2.30 -10.45 6.47
N PHE A 49 -1.12 -10.86 6.90
CA PHE A 49 0.09 -10.06 6.72
C PHE A 49 0.85 -10.60 5.53
N ILE A 50 0.91 -9.82 4.48
CA ILE A 50 1.45 -10.25 3.20
C ILE A 50 2.72 -9.48 2.91
N ASP A 51 3.82 -10.22 2.72
CA ASP A 51 5.09 -9.61 2.40
C ASP A 51 5.11 -9.18 0.95
N CYS A 52 5.53 -7.95 0.74
CA CYS A 52 5.59 -7.32 -0.57
C CYS A 52 6.99 -6.80 -0.84
N VAL A 53 7.37 -6.83 -2.10
CA VAL A 53 8.63 -6.28 -2.54
C VAL A 53 8.41 -5.46 -3.79
N ALA A 54 9.06 -4.32 -3.89
CA ALA A 54 8.99 -3.47 -5.06
C ALA A 54 10.39 -3.12 -5.54
N TRP A 55 10.55 -2.94 -6.83
CA TRP A 55 11.82 -2.69 -7.48
C TRP A 55 11.80 -1.38 -8.26
N GLY A 56 12.96 -0.78 -8.41
CA GLY A 56 13.16 0.38 -9.26
C GLY A 56 12.34 1.58 -8.85
N LYS A 57 11.73 2.21 -9.83
CA LYS A 57 10.92 3.41 -9.60
C LYS A 57 9.72 3.18 -8.70
N THR A 58 9.14 2.00 -8.77
CA THR A 58 8.04 1.64 -7.89
C THR A 58 8.47 1.63 -6.43
N ALA A 59 9.66 1.10 -6.16
CA ALA A 59 10.23 1.10 -4.82
C ALA A 59 10.44 2.52 -4.30
N GLU A 60 11.01 3.37 -5.13
CA GLU A 60 11.25 4.77 -4.77
C GLU A 60 9.94 5.51 -4.52
N PHE A 61 8.94 5.26 -5.35
CA PHE A 61 7.63 5.86 -5.20
C PHE A 61 6.96 5.46 -3.88
N ILE A 62 7.00 4.18 -3.54
CA ILE A 62 6.40 3.68 -2.30
C ILE A 62 7.09 4.30 -1.09
N CYS A 63 8.42 4.31 -1.07
CA CYS A 63 9.17 4.88 0.04
C CYS A 63 8.95 6.38 0.21
N LYS A 64 8.71 7.07 -0.89
CA LYS A 64 8.53 8.52 -0.88
C LYS A 64 7.12 8.94 -0.45
N TYR A 65 6.09 8.21 -0.88
CA TYR A 65 4.71 8.66 -0.73
C TYR A 65 3.89 7.86 0.26
N PHE A 66 4.34 6.72 0.71
CA PHE A 66 3.59 5.86 1.63
C PHE A 66 4.35 5.69 2.94
N SER A 67 3.60 5.65 4.02
CA SER A 67 4.16 5.48 5.36
C SER A 67 3.33 4.47 6.15
N LYS A 68 3.85 4.10 7.31
CA LYS A 68 3.19 3.16 8.22
C LYS A 68 1.74 3.57 8.47
N GLY A 69 0.84 2.61 8.37
CA GLY A 69 -0.59 2.80 8.64
C GLY A 69 -1.39 3.30 7.46
N GLN A 70 -0.74 3.67 6.38
CA GLN A 70 -1.44 4.20 5.22
C GLN A 70 -2.03 3.07 4.37
N MET A 71 -3.23 3.28 3.88
CA MET A 71 -3.91 2.34 3.00
C MET A 71 -3.36 2.47 1.58
N MET A 72 -3.09 1.35 0.95
CA MET A 72 -2.65 1.35 -0.43
C MET A 72 -3.29 0.19 -1.19
N ASN A 73 -3.42 0.39 -2.47
CA ASN A 73 -3.88 -0.64 -3.39
C ASN A 73 -2.71 -1.01 -4.29
N VAL A 74 -2.38 -2.28 -4.35
CA VAL A 74 -1.24 -2.75 -5.12
C VAL A 74 -1.66 -3.89 -6.04
N ALA A 75 -1.01 -3.95 -7.18
CA ALA A 75 -1.15 -5.05 -8.11
C ALA A 75 0.24 -5.56 -8.47
N GLY A 76 0.37 -6.86 -8.53
CA GLY A 76 1.64 -7.49 -8.83
C GLY A 76 1.49 -8.96 -9.08
N ARG A 77 2.58 -9.69 -8.87
CA ARG A 77 2.61 -11.14 -9.05
C ARG A 77 3.15 -11.82 -7.80
N ILE A 78 2.72 -13.04 -7.59
CA ILE A 78 3.24 -13.84 -6.48
C ILE A 78 4.56 -14.48 -6.91
N GLN A 79 5.56 -14.35 -6.07
CA GLN A 79 6.87 -14.92 -6.32
C GLN A 79 7.32 -15.70 -5.09
N THR A 80 7.93 -16.85 -5.32
CA THR A 80 8.50 -17.62 -4.24
C THR A 80 10.01 -17.71 -4.45
N ARG A 81 10.72 -17.74 -3.35
CA ARG A 81 12.16 -17.97 -3.37
C ARG A 81 12.53 -18.97 -2.30
N THR A 82 13.52 -19.79 -2.57
CA THR A 82 14.05 -20.73 -1.59
C THR A 82 15.39 -20.21 -1.09
N TRP A 83 15.64 -20.41 0.19
CA TRP A 83 16.89 -20.02 0.81
C TRP A 83 17.23 -21.04 1.89
N GLU A 84 18.50 -21.11 2.25
CA GLU A 84 18.94 -21.99 3.32
C GLU A 84 19.21 -21.16 4.58
N ASP A 85 18.72 -21.67 5.71
CA ASP A 85 19.00 -21.02 6.98
C ASP A 85 20.40 -21.44 7.48
N LYS A 86 20.80 -20.91 8.63
CA LYS A 86 22.11 -21.17 9.20
C LYS A 86 22.32 -22.65 9.57
N GLU A 87 21.25 -23.38 9.71
CA GLU A 87 21.27 -24.80 10.06
C GLU A 87 21.26 -25.72 8.83
N GLY A 88 21.21 -25.12 7.64
CA GLY A 88 21.18 -25.89 6.39
C GLY A 88 19.79 -26.33 5.93
N HIS A 89 18.74 -25.89 6.61
CA HIS A 89 17.39 -26.24 6.22
C HIS A 89 16.93 -25.35 5.07
N LYS A 90 16.28 -25.96 4.09
CA LYS A 90 15.70 -25.21 2.99
C LYS A 90 14.42 -24.52 3.44
N ARG A 91 14.35 -23.22 3.27
CA ARG A 91 13.19 -22.41 3.59
C ARG A 91 12.61 -21.82 2.32
N LYS A 92 11.32 -21.59 2.32
CA LYS A 92 10.61 -21.00 1.20
C LYS A 92 9.90 -19.73 1.68
N SER A 93 10.17 -18.63 0.99
CA SER A 93 9.48 -17.38 1.24
C SER A 93 8.54 -17.08 0.07
N THR A 94 7.35 -16.63 0.39
CA THR A 94 6.37 -16.21 -0.61
C THR A 94 6.14 -14.72 -0.44
N GLU A 95 6.27 -13.99 -1.52
CA GLU A 95 6.10 -12.54 -1.51
C GLU A 95 5.38 -12.08 -2.76
N VAL A 96 4.82 -10.89 -2.71
CA VAL A 96 4.16 -10.28 -3.86
C VAL A 96 5.08 -9.21 -4.42
N VAL A 97 5.48 -9.37 -5.68
CA VAL A 97 6.30 -8.38 -6.37
C VAL A 97 5.36 -7.34 -6.95
N ILE A 98 5.50 -6.11 -6.48
CA ILE A 98 4.58 -5.03 -6.82
C ILE A 98 4.93 -4.45 -8.18
N GLU A 99 3.94 -4.35 -9.04
CA GLU A 99 4.08 -3.76 -10.37
C GLU A 99 3.37 -2.42 -10.46
N GLU A 100 2.25 -2.28 -9.75
CA GLU A 100 1.43 -1.06 -9.77
C GLU A 100 0.98 -0.71 -8.37
N VAL A 101 0.94 0.58 -8.08
CA VAL A 101 0.53 1.09 -6.76
C VAL A 101 -0.44 2.24 -6.96
N TYR A 102 -1.52 2.24 -6.17
CA TYR A 102 -2.53 3.28 -6.22
C TYR A 102 -2.85 3.80 -4.82
N PHE A 103 -3.12 5.09 -4.74
CA PHE A 103 -3.54 5.71 -3.48
C PHE A 103 -5.00 5.35 -3.20
N CYS A 104 -5.29 5.03 -1.94
CA CYS A 104 -6.64 4.77 -1.47
C CYS A 104 -7.17 5.86 -0.56
N GLU A 105 -6.28 6.66 0.00
CA GLU A 105 -6.63 7.73 0.93
C GLU A 105 -5.95 9.01 0.48
N SER A 106 -6.63 10.12 0.65
CA SER A 106 -6.02 11.41 0.36
C SER A 106 -5.04 11.77 1.47
N LYS A 107 -3.98 12.44 1.10
CA LYS A 107 -2.93 12.85 2.03
C LYS A 107 -3.47 13.77 3.12
N SER A 108 -4.57 14.44 2.86
CA SER A 108 -5.18 15.36 3.81
C SER A 108 -5.88 14.65 4.97
N GLN A 109 -6.22 13.40 4.83
CA GLN A 109 -6.90 12.68 5.90
C GLN A 109 -5.98 12.30 7.05
N ASN A 110 -4.70 12.14 6.76
CA ASN A 110 -3.74 11.76 7.82
C ASN A 110 -3.26 12.93 8.66
N SER A 111 -3.35 14.13 8.13
CA SER A 111 -2.93 15.30 8.89
C SER A 111 -4.07 15.96 9.66
N GLN A 112 -5.26 15.45 9.51
CA GLN A 112 -6.45 16.10 10.05
C GLN A 112 -6.90 15.65 11.41
N LYS A 113 -6.17 14.77 12.07
CA LYS A 113 -6.50 14.50 13.46
C LYS A 113 -6.33 15.72 14.36
N ALA A 114 -5.64 16.71 13.88
CA ALA A 114 -5.50 17.97 14.57
C ALA A 114 -6.25 19.08 13.88
N SER A 115 -7.09 18.76 12.94
CA SER A 115 -7.64 19.79 12.13
C SER A 115 -8.81 20.44 12.79
N ASN A 116 -8.85 21.66 12.52
CA ASN A 116 -9.88 22.53 12.87
C ASN A 116 -11.22 22.05 12.33
N PRO A 117 -12.15 21.77 13.17
CA PRO A 117 -13.46 21.36 12.70
C PRO A 117 -14.21 22.45 11.92
N GLU A 118 -13.65 23.63 11.92
CA GLU A 118 -14.27 24.71 11.16
C GLU A 118 -14.14 24.57 9.67
N ILE A 119 -13.27 23.70 9.22
CA ILE A 119 -13.13 23.50 7.79
C ILE A 119 -14.33 22.78 7.22
N GLY A 120 -15.19 22.37 8.06
CA GLY A 120 -16.43 21.83 7.61
C GLY A 120 -16.28 20.58 6.77
N ASP A 121 -17.29 20.33 6.07
CA ASP A 121 -17.40 19.18 5.22
C ASP A 121 -16.50 19.36 4.00
N PRO A 122 -15.57 18.45 3.70
CA PRO A 122 -14.81 18.54 2.47
C PRO A 122 -15.69 18.53 1.23
N MET A 123 -16.86 17.96 1.34
CA MET A 123 -17.82 17.99 0.26
C MET A 123 -18.33 19.40 0.00
N ALA A 124 -18.39 20.22 1.04
CA ALA A 124 -18.77 21.61 0.88
C ALA A 124 -17.73 22.37 0.06
N ALA A 125 -16.47 22.07 0.29
CA ALA A 125 -15.41 22.71 -0.47
C ALA A 125 -15.44 22.30 -1.94
N LEU A 126 -16.02 21.16 -2.24
CA LEU A 126 -16.20 20.70 -3.60
C LEU A 126 -17.54 21.11 -4.19
N GLY A 127 -18.34 21.81 -3.44
CA GLY A 127 -19.64 22.25 -3.92
C GLY A 127 -20.76 21.24 -3.79
N PHE A 128 -20.49 20.11 -3.18
CA PHE A 128 -21.50 19.07 -3.04
C PHE A 128 -22.40 19.24 -1.83
N ALA A 129 -21.95 19.97 -0.86
CA ALA A 129 -22.71 20.12 0.36
C ALA A 129 -23.92 21.02 0.22
N ALA A 130 -23.99 21.67 -0.85
CA ALA A 130 -25.11 22.55 -1.08
C ALA A 130 -26.30 21.85 -1.66
N LEU A 131 -26.26 20.55 -1.74
CA LEU A 131 -27.50 19.89 -2.04
C LEU A 131 -28.39 20.10 -0.85
N PRO A 132 -29.31 20.98 -0.94
CA PRO A 132 -30.18 21.14 0.17
C PRO A 132 -30.86 19.83 0.35
N ASP A 133 -31.24 19.66 1.49
CA ASP A 133 -32.02 18.56 1.79
C ASP A 133 -33.29 18.63 1.08
N ASP A 134 -33.21 18.67 -0.13
CA ASP A 134 -34.35 18.44 -0.91
C ASP A 134 -34.70 17.00 -0.81
N ASP A 135 -34.78 16.75 0.27
CA ASP A 135 -35.26 15.61 0.74
C ASP A 135 -36.40 15.09 0.07
N GLY A 136 -37.21 15.84 -0.28
CA GLY A 136 -38.34 15.41 -0.97
C GLY A 136 -38.05 14.93 -2.36
N GLY A 137 -36.92 15.27 -2.83
CA GLY A 137 -36.63 15.01 -4.20
C GLY A 137 -36.16 13.63 -4.52
N LEU A 138 -35.76 12.87 -3.57
CA LEU A 138 -35.24 11.56 -3.88
C LEU A 138 -36.33 10.53 -3.95
N PRO A 139 -36.58 9.96 -5.09
CA PRO A 139 -37.65 9.04 -5.26
C PRO A 139 -37.35 7.62 -4.78
N PHE A 140 -36.36 7.46 -3.98
CA PHE A 140 -36.10 6.14 -3.42
C PHE A 140 -35.95 6.13 -1.94
#